data_1073c2b43612fc570d1a1ea9e11abba5
#
_entry.id   1073c2b43612fc570d1a1ea9e11abba5
#
_cell.length_a   1.000
_cell.length_b   1.000
_cell.length_c   1.000
_cell.angle_alpha   90.00
_cell.angle_beta   90.00
_cell.angle_gamma   90.00
#
_symmetry.space_group_name_H-M   'P 1'
#
loop_
_entity.id
_entity.type
_entity.pdbx_description
1 polymer ?
#
loop_
_entity_poly.entity_id
_entity_poly.type
_entity_poly.pdbx_seq_one_letter_code
_entity_poly.pdbx_strand_id
1 'polypeptide(L)'
;MIGQSNMAGRGKIGEVPPIIDRRIHMLRNGRWVVMTEPINPDRQVYPTIERFPISGVGLAASFAGEYVNFFADDAGLIPCADGGTSLNDWAVGGLLYDNAVFQAKL
;
A
#
# COMPACT_ATOMS: atom_id res chain seq x y z
N MET A 1 2.05 -5.13 1.41
CA MET A 1 0.65 -4.65 1.61
C MET A 1 -0.25 -5.33 0.58
N ILE A 2 -0.90 -6.38 0.97
CA ILE A 2 -1.88 -7.06 0.10
C ILE A 2 -3.25 -7.05 0.81
N GLY A 3 -4.32 -7.05 0.05
CA GLY A 3 -5.68 -7.01 0.58
C GLY A 3 -6.59 -6.15 -0.27
N GLN A 4 -7.67 -5.69 0.31
CA GLN A 4 -8.63 -4.85 -0.37
C GLN A 4 -8.63 -3.40 0.17
N SER A 5 -9.78 -2.75 0.18
CA SER A 5 -9.92 -1.32 0.50
C SER A 5 -9.34 -0.92 1.87
N ASN A 6 -9.48 -1.76 2.89
CA ASN A 6 -8.94 -1.43 4.21
C ASN A 6 -7.41 -1.37 4.21
N MET A 7 -6.77 -2.22 3.43
CA MET A 7 -5.31 -2.19 3.29
C MET A 7 -4.87 -1.05 2.37
N ALA A 8 -5.60 -0.79 1.29
CA ALA A 8 -5.31 0.31 0.39
C ALA A 8 -5.45 1.67 1.09
N GLY A 9 -6.39 1.77 2.02
CA GLY A 9 -6.70 3.01 2.74
C GLY A 9 -7.83 3.78 2.09
N ARG A 10 -8.78 4.20 2.89
CA ARG A 10 -9.92 5.02 2.42
C ARG A 10 -10.14 6.24 3.29
N GLY A 11 -9.30 6.45 4.30
CA GLY A 11 -9.36 7.64 5.12
C GLY A 11 -9.04 8.89 4.30
N LYS A 12 -9.63 10.00 4.69
CA LYS A 12 -9.47 11.26 3.98
C LYS A 12 -8.11 11.88 4.31
N ILE A 13 -7.33 12.17 3.29
CA ILE A 13 -6.06 12.85 3.43
C ILE A 13 -6.31 14.24 4.06
N GLY A 14 -5.55 14.55 5.10
CA GLY A 14 -5.66 15.82 5.81
C GLY A 14 -6.50 15.75 7.09
N GLU A 15 -7.25 14.68 7.34
CA GLU A 15 -7.98 14.50 8.60
C GLU A 15 -7.09 14.13 9.78
N VAL A 16 -5.94 13.55 9.49
CA VAL A 16 -4.94 13.18 10.51
C VAL A 16 -3.59 13.78 10.14
N PRO A 17 -2.73 14.05 11.13
CA PRO A 17 -1.37 14.50 10.82
C PRO A 17 -0.62 13.49 9.97
N PRO A 18 0.12 13.93 8.95
CA PRO A 18 0.90 12.99 8.13
C PRO A 18 2.04 12.38 8.95
N ILE A 19 2.33 11.11 8.66
CA ILE A 19 3.48 10.42 9.23
C ILE A 19 4.60 10.51 8.20
N ILE A 20 5.64 11.30 8.50
CA ILE A 20 6.81 11.47 7.65
C ILE A 20 8.03 11.05 8.45
N ASP A 21 8.69 9.99 8.02
CA ASP A 21 9.88 9.46 8.69
C ASP A 21 10.83 8.93 7.62
N ARG A 22 12.08 9.39 7.64
CA ARG A 22 13.07 8.99 6.64
C ARG A 22 13.47 7.52 6.69
N ARG A 23 13.09 6.82 7.76
CA ARG A 23 13.31 5.38 7.89
C ARG A 23 12.21 4.56 7.21
N ILE A 24 11.13 5.19 6.76
CA ILE A 24 10.00 4.53 6.12
C ILE A 24 9.99 4.88 4.64
N HIS A 25 10.09 3.87 3.81
CA HIS A 25 10.06 4.00 2.35
C HIS A 25 8.89 3.23 1.76
N MET A 26 8.47 3.63 0.58
CA MET A 26 7.48 2.90 -0.19
C MET A 26 8.01 2.66 -1.60
N LEU A 27 7.65 1.52 -2.18
CA LEU A 27 7.97 1.22 -3.56
C LEU A 27 6.96 1.95 -4.47
N ARG A 28 7.46 2.80 -5.34
CA ARG A 28 6.63 3.54 -6.29
C ARG A 28 7.29 3.49 -7.67
N ASN A 29 6.59 2.88 -8.63
CA ASN A 29 7.12 2.75 -10.00
C ASN A 29 8.52 2.12 -10.05
N GLY A 30 8.73 1.08 -9.26
CA GLY A 30 10.01 0.36 -9.20
C GLY A 30 11.12 1.06 -8.43
N ARG A 31 10.83 2.15 -7.73
CA ARG A 31 11.81 2.91 -6.96
C ARG A 31 11.38 3.07 -5.50
N TRP A 32 12.35 3.05 -4.61
CA TRP A 32 12.12 3.35 -3.20
C TRP A 32 12.12 4.87 -3.00
N VAL A 33 11.05 5.37 -2.43
CA VAL A 33 10.90 6.79 -2.07
C VAL A 33 10.44 6.90 -0.61
N VAL A 34 10.68 8.04 0.02
CA VAL A 34 10.18 8.27 1.38
C VAL A 34 8.66 8.17 1.36
N MET A 35 8.12 7.42 2.33
CA MET A 35 6.68 7.15 2.40
C MET A 35 5.86 8.42 2.59
N THR A 36 4.84 8.58 1.77
CA THR A 36 3.78 9.57 1.93
C THR A 36 2.44 8.91 1.60
N GLU A 37 1.37 9.29 2.28
CA GLU A 37 0.03 8.81 1.94
C GLU A 37 -0.59 9.66 0.83
N PRO A 38 -1.34 9.05 -0.09
CA PRO A 38 -1.70 7.64 -0.14
C PRO A 38 -0.52 6.75 -0.56
N ILE A 39 -0.32 5.65 0.17
CA ILE A 39 0.77 4.71 -0.12
C ILE A 39 0.39 3.81 -1.28
N ASN A 40 -0.79 3.23 -1.22
CA ASN A 40 -1.28 2.33 -2.24
C ASN A 40 -1.81 3.12 -3.43
N PRO A 41 -1.34 2.85 -4.65
CA PRO A 41 -1.94 3.49 -5.83
C PRO A 41 -3.36 2.96 -6.04
N ASP A 42 -4.15 3.72 -6.81
CA ASP A 42 -5.47 3.27 -7.20
C ASP A 42 -5.33 2.09 -8.16
N ARG A 43 -6.23 1.14 -8.07
CA ARG A 43 -6.28 -0.10 -8.83
C ARG A 43 -5.20 -0.32 -9.89
N GLN A 44 -4.18 -1.14 -9.55
CA GLN A 44 -3.06 -1.44 -10.44
C GLN A 44 -3.38 -2.56 -11.42
N VAL A 45 -4.06 -3.60 -10.95
CA VAL A 45 -4.25 -4.85 -11.70
C VAL A 45 -5.60 -4.86 -12.39
N TYR A 46 -6.62 -4.37 -11.71
CA TYR A 46 -7.96 -4.25 -12.26
C TYR A 46 -8.30 -2.77 -12.45
N PRO A 47 -7.83 -2.15 -13.53
CA PRO A 47 -8.13 -0.75 -13.77
C PRO A 47 -9.63 -0.53 -13.92
N THR A 48 -10.09 0.59 -13.40
CA THR A 48 -11.48 1.00 -13.54
C THR A 48 -11.53 2.34 -14.28
N ILE A 49 -12.58 2.51 -15.09
CA ILE A 49 -12.87 3.80 -15.70
C ILE A 49 -13.51 4.77 -14.70
N GLU A 50 -13.98 4.25 -13.57
CA GLU A 50 -14.51 5.07 -12.50
C GLU A 50 -13.36 5.70 -11.71
N ARG A 51 -13.53 6.97 -11.33
CA ARG A 51 -12.52 7.70 -10.56
C ARG A 51 -12.44 7.29 -9.11
N PHE A 52 -13.39 6.54 -8.63
CA PHE A 52 -13.50 6.11 -7.22
C PHE A 52 -13.64 4.60 -7.13
N PRO A 53 -13.22 4.00 -6.02
CA PRO A 53 -12.62 4.67 -4.87
C PRO A 53 -11.13 4.97 -5.07
N ILE A 54 -10.70 6.09 -4.50
CA ILE A 54 -9.30 6.52 -4.48
C ILE A 54 -8.67 6.06 -3.18
N SER A 55 -7.43 5.60 -3.24
CA SER A 55 -6.67 5.27 -2.03
C SER A 55 -6.40 6.53 -1.20
N GLY A 56 -6.45 6.39 0.10
CA GLY A 56 -6.27 7.48 1.04
C GLY A 56 -5.46 7.06 2.26
N VAL A 57 -5.81 7.61 3.42
CA VAL A 57 -5.18 7.23 4.69
C VAL A 57 -5.55 5.79 5.03
N GLY A 58 -4.55 4.98 5.38
CA GLY A 58 -4.72 3.58 5.73
C GLY A 58 -3.88 3.19 6.95
N LEU A 59 -3.89 1.91 7.26
CA LEU A 59 -3.24 1.37 8.46
C LEU A 59 -1.71 1.24 8.32
N ALA A 60 -1.18 1.20 7.11
CA ALA A 60 0.23 0.88 6.90
C ALA A 60 1.19 1.95 7.42
N ALA A 61 0.82 3.23 7.35
CA ALA A 61 1.67 4.31 7.85
C ALA A 61 1.86 4.22 9.35
N SER A 62 0.79 4.03 10.11
CA SER A 62 0.87 3.86 11.57
C SER A 62 1.61 2.59 11.95
N PHE A 63 1.37 1.50 11.23
CA PHE A 63 2.11 0.25 11.44
C PHE A 63 3.60 0.47 11.24
N ALA A 64 4.00 1.08 10.14
CA ALA A 64 5.41 1.33 9.84
C ALA A 64 6.05 2.27 10.86
N GLY A 65 5.33 3.30 11.31
CA GLY A 65 5.79 4.22 12.35
C GLY A 65 6.12 3.49 13.65
N GLU A 66 5.23 2.63 14.11
CA GLU A 66 5.46 1.81 15.30
C GLU A 66 6.61 0.83 15.12
N TYR A 67 6.70 0.22 13.94
CA TYR A 67 7.76 -0.75 13.62
C TYR A 67 9.15 -0.11 13.71
N VAL A 68 9.37 1.03 13.05
CA VAL A 68 10.70 1.66 13.03
C VAL A 68 11.09 2.19 14.41
N ASN A 69 10.12 2.61 15.22
CA ASN A 69 10.40 3.05 16.59
C ASN A 69 10.72 1.88 17.51
N PHE A 70 9.99 0.77 17.39
CA PHE A 70 10.18 -0.40 18.25
C PHE A 70 11.50 -1.12 17.95
N PHE A 71 11.79 -1.35 16.67
CA PHE A 71 12.96 -2.12 16.25
C PHE A 71 14.19 -1.25 15.97
N ALA A 72 14.06 0.08 15.96
CA ALA A 72 15.11 1.02 15.59
C ALA A 72 15.74 0.67 14.22
N ASP A 73 14.89 0.32 13.25
CA ASP A 73 15.29 -0.17 11.93
C ASP A 73 14.45 0.52 10.87
N ASP A 74 14.88 0.41 9.62
CA ASP A 74 14.16 0.94 8.48
C ASP A 74 13.01 0.00 8.07
N ALA A 75 11.99 0.54 7.41
CA ALA A 75 10.88 -0.22 6.87
C ALA A 75 10.62 0.16 5.42
N GLY A 76 10.34 -0.84 4.60
CA GLY A 76 9.94 -0.65 3.21
C GLY A 76 8.54 -1.21 2.99
N LEU A 77 7.66 -0.40 2.42
CA LEU A 77 6.28 -0.79 2.12
C LEU A 77 6.12 -1.04 0.64
N ILE A 78 5.58 -2.20 0.29
CA ILE A 78 5.30 -2.57 -1.09
C ILE A 78 3.78 -2.60 -1.27
N PRO A 79 3.18 -1.54 -1.83
CA PRO A 79 1.73 -1.43 -1.92
C PRO A 79 1.18 -2.23 -3.10
N CYS A 80 0.38 -3.26 -2.82
CA CYS A 80 -0.23 -4.12 -3.82
C CYS A 80 -1.71 -4.39 -3.54
N ALA A 81 -2.34 -3.63 -2.64
CA ALA A 81 -3.75 -3.82 -2.34
C ALA A 81 -4.65 -3.38 -3.51
N ASP A 82 -5.77 -4.05 -3.68
CA ASP A 82 -6.74 -3.72 -4.72
C ASP A 82 -8.15 -3.77 -4.12
N GLY A 83 -8.85 -2.64 -4.18
CA GLY A 83 -10.16 -2.49 -3.56
C GLY A 83 -11.22 -3.42 -4.15
N GLY A 84 -12.16 -3.88 -3.30
CA GLY A 84 -13.26 -4.72 -3.74
C GLY A 84 -12.90 -6.16 -4.07
N THR A 85 -11.70 -6.61 -3.69
CA THR A 85 -11.26 -7.98 -3.96
C THR A 85 -11.58 -8.93 -2.81
N SER A 86 -11.70 -10.23 -3.13
CA SER A 86 -11.95 -11.30 -2.17
C SER A 86 -10.70 -12.19 -2.03
N LEU A 87 -10.74 -13.12 -1.07
CA LEU A 87 -9.65 -14.10 -0.93
C LEU A 87 -9.45 -14.93 -2.20
N ASN A 88 -10.52 -15.24 -2.93
CA ASN A 88 -10.39 -15.99 -4.19
C ASN A 88 -9.60 -15.21 -5.24
N ASP A 89 -9.72 -13.88 -5.25
CA ASP A 89 -8.96 -13.02 -6.16
C ASP A 89 -7.46 -13.03 -5.86
N TRP A 90 -7.09 -13.40 -4.64
CA TRP A 90 -5.71 -13.48 -4.17
C TRP A 90 -5.13 -14.89 -4.19
N ALA A 91 -5.78 -15.82 -4.88
CA ALA A 91 -5.29 -17.19 -4.99
C ALA A 91 -3.93 -17.24 -5.70
N VAL A 92 -3.11 -18.21 -5.33
CA VAL A 92 -1.82 -18.46 -5.98
C VAL A 92 -2.03 -18.68 -7.48
N GLY A 93 -1.24 -18.00 -8.29
CA GLY A 93 -1.34 -18.04 -9.75
C GLY A 93 -2.35 -17.06 -10.35
N GLY A 94 -3.11 -16.34 -9.53
CA GLY A 94 -3.98 -15.25 -10.00
C GLY A 94 -3.20 -13.97 -10.25
N LEU A 95 -3.84 -13.03 -10.95
CA LEU A 95 -3.19 -11.77 -11.34
C LEU A 95 -2.70 -10.94 -10.15
N LEU A 96 -3.51 -10.85 -9.10
CA LEU A 96 -3.13 -10.05 -7.92
C LEU A 96 -1.95 -10.68 -7.18
N TYR A 97 -1.97 -11.99 -7.03
CA TYR A 97 -0.86 -12.73 -6.41
C TYR A 97 0.42 -12.56 -7.22
N ASP A 98 0.35 -12.77 -8.53
CA ASP A 98 1.51 -12.68 -9.41
C ASP A 98 2.09 -11.26 -9.42
N ASN A 99 1.24 -10.24 -9.43
CA ASN A 99 1.69 -8.86 -9.33
C ASN A 99 2.42 -8.59 -8.01
N ALA A 100 1.87 -9.05 -6.89
CA ALA A 100 2.50 -8.85 -5.59
C ALA A 100 3.88 -9.52 -5.52
N VAL A 101 4.01 -10.73 -6.05
CA VAL A 101 5.29 -11.44 -6.13
C VAL A 101 6.26 -10.69 -7.04
N PHE A 102 5.79 -10.21 -8.18
CA PHE A 102 6.61 -9.40 -9.10
C PHE A 102 7.15 -8.15 -8.43
N GLN A 103 6.28 -7.39 -7.75
CA GLN A 103 6.69 -6.17 -7.05
C GLN A 103 7.70 -6.48 -5.94
N ALA A 104 7.50 -7.57 -5.21
CA ALA A 104 8.41 -7.95 -4.13
C ALA A 104 9.80 -8.37 -4.64
N LYS A 105 9.91 -8.77 -5.87
CA LYS A 105 11.18 -9.18 -6.50
C LYS A 105 11.95 -8.06 -7.19
N LEU A 106 11.36 -6.89 -7.27
CA LEU A 106 12.02 -5.74 -7.90
C LEU A 106 13.26 -5.24 -7.13
#